data_6c42d064f0a042483a5027c723fd98c9
#
_entry.id   6c42d064f0a042483a5027c723fd98c9
#
_cell.length_a   1.000
_cell.length_b   1.000
_cell.length_c   1.000
_cell.angle_alpha   90.00
_cell.angle_beta   90.00
_cell.angle_gamma   90.00
#
_symmetry.space_group_name_H-M   'P 1'
#
loop_
_entity.id
_entity.type
_entity.pdbx_description
1 polymer ?
#
loop_
_entity_poly.entity_id
_entity_poly.type
_entity_poly.pdbx_seq_one_letter_code
_entity_poly.pdbx_strand_id
1 'polypeptide(L)'
;MQDPTILILASLADGDKHGYAIMEDILTFTGIRLGPGTLYGAICRLEERGWIRAVKAESRRQPYRITAEGTQHLKEQLELLGQVVRTGNRRMREA
;
A
#
# COMPACT_ATOMS: atom_id res chain seq x y z
N MET A 1 -10.83 3.00 -7.16
CA MET A 1 -9.56 2.24 -7.15
C MET A 1 -9.84 0.76 -7.00
N GLN A 2 -9.33 -0.03 -7.91
CA GLN A 2 -9.60 -1.46 -7.93
C GLN A 2 -8.50 -2.28 -7.25
N ASP A 3 -7.27 -1.78 -7.23
CA ASP A 3 -6.15 -2.53 -6.68
C ASP A 3 -5.50 -1.72 -5.54
N PRO A 4 -5.63 -2.19 -4.30
CA PRO A 4 -5.06 -1.47 -3.16
C PRO A 4 -3.56 -1.74 -2.93
N THR A 5 -2.87 -2.41 -3.86
CA THR A 5 -1.47 -2.80 -3.68
C THR A 5 -0.58 -1.62 -3.26
N ILE A 6 -0.62 -0.52 -4.03
CA ILE A 6 0.22 0.64 -3.75
C ILE A 6 -0.14 1.29 -2.41
N LEU A 7 -1.44 1.32 -2.08
CA LEU A 7 -1.89 1.88 -0.82
C LEU A 7 -1.36 1.08 0.38
N ILE A 8 -1.41 -0.25 0.28
CA ILE A 8 -0.92 -1.13 1.35
C ILE A 8 0.60 -1.00 1.48
N LEU A 9 1.33 -1.04 0.36
CA LEU A 9 2.78 -0.90 0.40
C LEU A 9 3.20 0.46 0.96
N ALA A 10 2.51 1.53 0.55
CA ALA A 10 2.77 2.87 1.07
C ALA A 10 2.51 2.94 2.58
N SER A 11 1.43 2.31 3.03
CA SER A 11 1.12 2.26 4.46
C SER A 11 2.22 1.58 5.26
N LEU A 12 2.81 0.52 4.72
CA LEU A 12 3.84 -0.25 5.42
C LEU A 12 5.25 0.33 5.26
N ALA A 13 5.41 1.36 4.42
CA ALA A 13 6.74 1.90 4.14
C ALA A 13 7.44 2.49 5.37
N ASP A 14 6.69 2.96 6.34
CA ASP A 14 7.25 3.56 7.56
C ASP A 14 7.27 2.63 8.78
N GLY A 15 6.83 1.39 8.63
CA GLY A 15 6.87 0.43 9.73
C GLY A 15 5.82 -0.65 9.63
N ASP A 16 5.95 -1.63 10.50
CA ASP A 16 5.05 -2.78 10.55
C ASP A 16 3.67 -2.36 11.04
N LYS A 17 2.62 -2.95 10.46
CA LYS A 17 1.24 -2.71 10.88
C LYS A 17 0.40 -3.96 10.72
N HIS A 18 -0.54 -4.17 11.62
CA HIS A 18 -1.57 -5.19 11.44
C HIS A 18 -2.67 -4.67 10.52
N GLY A 19 -3.51 -5.58 10.01
CA GLY A 19 -4.50 -5.23 8.97
C GLY A 19 -5.40 -4.07 9.33
N TYR A 20 -5.93 -4.02 10.55
CA TYR A 20 -6.80 -2.92 10.96
C TYR A 20 -6.06 -1.57 10.90
N ALA A 21 -4.80 -1.54 11.36
CA ALA A 21 -4.00 -0.32 11.30
C ALA A 21 -3.72 0.11 9.86
N ILE A 22 -3.51 -0.85 8.96
CA ILE A 22 -3.36 -0.55 7.52
C ILE A 22 -4.63 0.12 6.99
N MET A 23 -5.81 -0.43 7.31
CA MET A 23 -7.08 0.16 6.87
C MET A 23 -7.27 1.58 7.37
N GLU A 24 -6.99 1.81 8.64
CA GLU A 24 -7.12 3.14 9.26
C GLU A 24 -6.12 4.13 8.64
N ASP A 25 -4.90 3.68 8.42
CA ASP A 25 -3.87 4.53 7.82
C ASP A 25 -4.26 4.95 6.40
N ILE A 26 -4.68 4.00 5.57
CA ILE A 26 -5.11 4.29 4.20
C ILE A 26 -6.29 5.27 4.20
N LEU A 27 -7.25 5.07 5.08
CA LEU A 27 -8.38 6.00 5.21
C LEU A 27 -7.89 7.41 5.54
N THR A 28 -6.90 7.51 6.42
CA THR A 28 -6.36 8.80 6.83
C THR A 28 -5.67 9.54 5.68
N PHE A 29 -4.84 8.85 4.87
CA PHE A 29 -4.07 9.57 3.85
C PHE A 29 -4.74 9.62 2.48
N THR A 30 -5.80 8.83 2.24
CA THR A 30 -6.51 8.86 0.94
C THR A 30 -7.99 9.21 1.04
N GLY A 31 -8.59 9.03 2.21
CA GLY A 31 -10.04 9.09 2.35
C GLY A 31 -10.76 7.84 1.84
N ILE A 32 -10.02 6.83 1.38
CA ILE A 32 -10.59 5.59 0.85
C ILE A 32 -10.73 4.58 1.97
N ARG A 33 -11.94 4.04 2.15
CA ARG A 33 -12.22 3.00 3.14
C ARG A 33 -12.21 1.64 2.44
N LEU A 34 -11.25 0.81 2.81
CA LEU A 34 -11.20 -0.58 2.32
C LEU A 34 -12.00 -1.47 3.25
N GLY A 35 -12.80 -2.37 2.68
CA GLY A 35 -13.45 -3.40 3.47
C GLY A 35 -12.48 -4.51 3.85
N PRO A 36 -12.77 -5.28 4.91
CA PRO A 36 -11.88 -6.36 5.36
C PRO A 36 -11.60 -7.40 4.29
N GLY A 37 -12.60 -7.79 3.50
CA GLY A 37 -12.40 -8.78 2.43
C GLY A 37 -11.43 -8.29 1.37
N THR A 38 -11.57 -7.04 0.94
CA THR A 38 -10.68 -6.44 -0.04
C THR A 38 -9.26 -6.34 0.51
N LEU A 39 -9.13 -5.89 1.75
CA LEU A 39 -7.82 -5.73 2.39
C LEU A 39 -7.10 -7.07 2.54
N TYR A 40 -7.75 -8.05 3.18
CA TYR A 40 -7.08 -9.33 3.46
C TYR A 40 -6.86 -10.16 2.20
N GLY A 41 -7.73 -10.02 1.20
CA GLY A 41 -7.49 -10.61 -0.11
C GLY A 41 -6.24 -10.05 -0.77
N ALA A 42 -6.07 -8.73 -0.69
CA ALA A 42 -4.88 -8.07 -1.21
C ALA A 42 -3.62 -8.48 -0.42
N ILE A 43 -3.71 -8.54 0.90
CA ILE A 43 -2.59 -8.98 1.75
C ILE A 43 -2.11 -10.37 1.32
N CYS A 44 -3.04 -11.32 1.10
CA CYS A 44 -2.66 -12.65 0.64
C CYS A 44 -1.90 -12.60 -0.68
N ARG A 45 -2.38 -11.80 -1.64
CA ARG A 45 -1.70 -11.67 -2.93
C ARG A 45 -0.31 -11.05 -2.79
N LEU A 46 -0.17 -10.06 -1.93
CA LEU A 46 1.12 -9.40 -1.71
C LEU A 46 2.12 -10.34 -1.03
N GLU A 47 1.65 -11.17 -0.10
CA GLU A 47 2.48 -12.20 0.51
C GLU A 47 2.96 -13.22 -0.52
N GLU A 48 2.06 -13.66 -1.40
CA GLU A 48 2.39 -14.62 -2.46
C GLU A 48 3.46 -14.07 -3.40
N ARG A 49 3.42 -12.76 -3.65
CA ARG A 49 4.41 -12.09 -4.50
C ARG A 49 5.72 -11.79 -3.78
N GLY A 50 5.76 -11.99 -2.47
CA GLY A 50 6.95 -11.70 -1.69
C GLY A 50 7.18 -10.21 -1.42
N TRP A 51 6.16 -9.38 -1.60
CA TRP A 51 6.28 -7.94 -1.37
C TRP A 51 6.03 -7.53 0.07
N ILE A 52 5.31 -8.34 0.81
CA ILE A 52 5.15 -8.19 2.25
C ILE A 52 5.31 -9.56 2.90
N ARG A 53 5.55 -9.58 4.21
CA ARG A 53 5.59 -10.81 4.97
C ARG A 53 5.00 -10.60 6.35
N ALA A 54 4.44 -11.66 6.91
CA ALA A 54 3.99 -11.66 8.28
C ALA A 54 5.21 -11.67 9.20
N VAL A 55 5.15 -10.92 10.28
CA VAL A 55 6.21 -10.87 11.27
C VAL A 55 5.67 -11.29 12.63
N LYS A 56 6.57 -11.63 13.55
CA LYS A 56 6.18 -12.10 14.86
C LYS A 56 5.39 -11.03 15.60
N ALA A 57 4.23 -11.44 16.14
CA ALA A 57 3.37 -10.57 16.90
C ALA A 57 3.57 -10.75 18.40
N GLU A 58 3.45 -9.65 19.14
CA GLU A 58 3.42 -9.69 20.59
C GLU A 58 1.97 -9.73 21.12
N SER A 59 1.01 -9.65 20.22
CA SER A 59 -0.42 -9.65 20.54
C SER A 59 -1.15 -10.62 19.62
N ARG A 60 -2.48 -10.63 19.70
CA ARG A 60 -3.31 -11.48 18.84
C ARG A 60 -3.34 -11.02 17.39
N ARG A 61 -2.99 -9.76 17.13
CA ARG A 61 -3.06 -9.20 15.78
C ARG A 61 -1.79 -9.53 15.03
N GLN A 62 -1.96 -9.96 13.78
CA GLN A 62 -0.85 -10.31 12.90
C GLN A 62 -0.30 -9.06 12.22
N PRO A 63 0.92 -8.62 12.54
CA PRO A 63 1.53 -7.52 11.80
C PRO A 63 2.19 -8.00 10.53
N TYR A 64 2.34 -7.08 9.59
CA TYR A 64 2.98 -7.31 8.29
C TYR A 64 4.09 -6.29 8.09
N ARG A 65 5.08 -6.69 7.31
CA ARG A 65 6.24 -5.86 6.99
C ARG A 65 6.46 -5.84 5.49
N ILE A 66 6.77 -4.65 4.93
CA ILE A 66 7.18 -4.57 3.54
C ILE A 66 8.57 -5.21 3.41
N THR A 67 8.77 -5.99 2.35
CA THR A 67 10.06 -6.62 2.06
C THR A 67 10.92 -5.70 1.20
N ALA A 68 12.19 -6.09 0.97
CA ALA A 68 13.06 -5.37 0.05
C ALA A 68 12.46 -5.34 -1.36
N GLU A 69 11.89 -6.47 -1.81
CA GLU A 69 11.22 -6.57 -3.11
C GLU A 69 9.99 -5.67 -3.17
N GLY A 70 9.21 -5.64 -2.07
CA GLY A 70 8.04 -4.75 -1.99
C GLY A 70 8.44 -3.28 -2.03
N THR A 71 9.52 -2.93 -1.34
CA THR A 71 10.05 -1.56 -1.35
C THR A 71 10.49 -1.15 -2.75
N GLN A 72 11.17 -2.04 -3.47
CA GLN A 72 11.59 -1.77 -4.85
C GLN A 72 10.38 -1.56 -5.76
N HIS A 73 9.39 -2.43 -5.65
CA HIS A 73 8.16 -2.30 -6.44
C HIS A 73 7.45 -0.97 -6.14
N LEU A 74 7.36 -0.61 -4.86
CA LEU A 74 6.73 0.64 -4.45
C LEU A 74 7.47 1.84 -5.05
N LYS A 75 8.79 1.86 -4.98
CA LYS A 75 9.60 2.93 -5.56
C LYS A 75 9.31 3.12 -7.05
N GLU A 76 9.29 2.03 -7.80
CA GLU A 76 9.03 2.07 -9.24
C GLU A 76 7.64 2.63 -9.54
N GLN A 77 6.65 2.18 -8.77
CA GLN A 77 5.28 2.65 -8.96
C GLN A 77 5.11 4.12 -8.57
N LEU A 78 5.76 4.55 -7.50
CA LEU A 78 5.69 5.96 -7.09
C LEU A 78 6.37 6.88 -8.11
N GLU A 79 7.46 6.46 -8.72
CA GLU A 79 8.09 7.23 -9.81
C GLU A 79 7.15 7.39 -10.99
N LEU A 80 6.50 6.29 -11.40
CA LEU A 80 5.54 6.33 -12.49
C LEU A 80 4.36 7.24 -12.15
N LEU A 81 3.77 7.07 -10.99
CA LEU A 81 2.65 7.91 -10.54
C LEU A 81 3.06 9.38 -10.46
N GLY A 82 4.28 9.66 -10.01
CA GLY A 82 4.79 11.02 -9.99
C GLY A 82 4.85 11.64 -11.37
N GLN A 83 5.28 10.88 -12.37
CA GLN A 83 5.28 11.34 -13.76
C GLN A 83 3.87 11.62 -14.26
N VAL A 84 2.92 10.74 -13.93
CA VAL A 84 1.51 10.93 -14.32
C VAL A 84 0.97 12.21 -13.72
N VAL A 85 1.23 12.44 -12.43
CA VAL A 85 0.76 13.65 -11.73
C VAL A 85 1.35 14.90 -12.38
N ARG A 86 2.66 14.93 -12.61
CA ARG A 86 3.32 16.09 -13.22
C ARG A 86 2.81 16.36 -14.63
N THR A 87 2.69 15.32 -15.44
CA THR A 87 2.23 15.45 -16.83
C THR A 87 0.78 15.89 -16.87
N GLY A 88 -0.08 15.24 -16.08
CA GLY A 88 -1.51 15.57 -16.06
C GLY A 88 -1.76 17.02 -15.61
N ASN A 89 -1.08 17.42 -14.53
CA ASN A 89 -1.24 18.78 -14.01
C ASN A 89 -0.77 19.83 -15.05
N ARG A 90 0.38 19.57 -15.70
CA ARG A 90 0.88 20.49 -16.73
C ARG A 90 -0.09 20.61 -17.90
N ARG A 91 -0.56 19.46 -18.40
CA ARG A 91 -1.48 19.46 -19.57
C ARG A 91 -2.81 20.14 -19.27
N MET A 92 -3.33 19.97 -18.06
CA MET A 92 -4.54 20.67 -17.67
C MET A 92 -4.35 22.19 -17.65
N ARG A 93 -3.18 22.67 -17.25
CA ARG A 93 -2.87 24.10 -17.25
C ARG A 93 -2.72 24.65 -18.66
N GLU A 94 -2.27 23.82 -19.61
CA GLU A 94 -2.05 24.22 -21.00
C GLU A 94 -3.32 24.12 -21.86
N ALA A 95 -4.34 23.43 -21.35
CA ALA A 95 -5.58 23.22 -22.12
C ALA A 95 -6.43 24.49 -22.22
#